data_a733ff2f66515bc0c83cdf24dfc3024b
#
_entry.id   a733ff2f66515bc0c83cdf24dfc3024b
#
_cell.length_a   1.000
_cell.length_b   1.000
_cell.length_c   1.000
_cell.angle_alpha   90.00
_cell.angle_beta   90.00
_cell.angle_gamma   90.00
#
_symmetry.space_group_name_H-M   'P 1'
#
loop_
_entity.id
_entity.type
_entity.pdbx_description
1 polymer ?
#
loop_
_entity_poly.entity_id
_entity_poly.type
_entity_poly.pdbx_seq_one_letter_code
_entity_poly.pdbx_strand_id
1 'polypeptide(L)'
;KGRRLIHAIVTHPDNHKNLDNLRLENIKISDMPNQMTNAKLEKLPLVAYLGFSVHGDEASGTEAAILLLHHLAAGTGDEINEILKNTILIIDPMFNPDGRDRFVNWVNGNRGVVPTTDLQDREHNQPWPRGRTNHYLFDLNRDWLPVTQPESEGRVKLFHHWRPQFLLDVHEMGANSTYFFQPGIKSRINPNTPQEGIDLTYKLAPFFAKRLDDIKSLYYSEESFDDFYYGKGSTYGDIHGSVGILFEQASSRARETDSNQGKLTYAFSVRNQYMATLGAVDGLVALRNEFLRYQRNFYAKSSEVASKNKVKGYLINLNKNRTRAQMLVKTLQRHRIEVYDLKKSITIKGKRFAKGDAIIIPTNQPQTRFIAGVMEKVTTFEDSLFYDVSAWTLPLAFGVDYYEVKQRPDAFLGARINDINIDGGKLIGGKASSAYLMPWDRYYNPKSLYRILNAGIIPRLTTAPFTAMVNGQELNFKRGTIVIPLVQRDADATITPNMVHALMEKLVVEDH
;
A
#
# COMPACT_ATOMS: atom_id res chain seq x y z
N LYS A 1 -6.01 -1.15 17.85
CA LYS A 1 -6.65 -1.05 19.18
C LYS A 1 -7.82 -0.05 19.23
N GLY A 2 -8.52 0.18 18.12
CA GLY A 2 -9.70 1.06 18.06
C GLY A 2 -9.39 2.55 18.14
N ARG A 3 -8.13 2.97 17.98
CA ARG A 3 -7.77 4.38 17.84
C ARG A 3 -8.18 4.90 16.47
N ARG A 4 -8.73 6.12 16.46
CA ARG A 4 -9.03 6.80 15.21
C ARG A 4 -7.74 7.35 14.62
N LEU A 5 -7.52 7.11 13.33
CA LEU A 5 -6.56 7.87 12.55
C LEU A 5 -7.22 9.20 12.17
N ILE A 6 -6.50 10.28 12.36
CA ILE A 6 -6.99 11.63 12.08
C ILE A 6 -6.02 12.33 11.12
N HIS A 7 -6.56 13.18 10.29
CA HIS A 7 -5.79 14.10 9.48
C HIS A 7 -6.38 15.51 9.59
N ALA A 8 -5.55 16.52 9.43
CA ALA A 8 -5.96 17.91 9.35
C ALA A 8 -5.92 18.35 7.88
N ILE A 9 -6.89 19.18 7.48
CA ILE A 9 -6.87 19.88 6.20
C ILE A 9 -6.65 21.34 6.47
N VAL A 10 -5.49 21.86 5.99
CA VAL A 10 -5.06 23.23 6.20
C VAL A 10 -5.02 23.95 4.86
N THR A 11 -5.74 25.05 4.77
CA THR A 11 -5.84 25.90 3.57
C THR A 11 -6.46 27.25 3.93
N HIS A 12 -6.49 28.19 3.00
CA HIS A 12 -7.10 29.51 3.21
C HIS A 12 -8.59 29.39 3.57
N PRO A 13 -9.15 30.25 4.44
CA PRO A 13 -10.57 30.22 4.80
C PRO A 13 -11.54 30.22 3.60
N ASP A 14 -11.20 30.93 2.52
CA ASP A 14 -12.04 30.94 1.30
C ASP A 14 -11.99 29.60 0.54
N ASN A 15 -10.85 28.91 0.56
CA ASN A 15 -10.76 27.54 0.05
C ASN A 15 -11.61 26.60 0.91
N HIS A 16 -11.58 26.75 2.24
CA HIS A 16 -12.40 25.95 3.17
C HIS A 16 -13.90 26.07 2.89
N LYS A 17 -14.39 27.29 2.62
CA LYS A 17 -15.81 27.52 2.26
C LYS A 17 -16.22 26.77 0.99
N ASN A 18 -15.26 26.47 0.11
CA ASN A 18 -15.49 25.84 -1.19
C ASN A 18 -14.77 24.49 -1.34
N LEU A 19 -14.42 23.84 -0.23
CA LEU A 19 -13.49 22.71 -0.20
C LEU A 19 -13.93 21.52 -1.07
N ASP A 20 -15.20 21.12 -0.98
CA ASP A 20 -15.74 20.02 -1.79
C ASP A 20 -15.72 20.31 -3.29
N ASN A 21 -16.04 21.55 -3.71
CA ASN A 21 -15.96 21.93 -5.12
C ASN A 21 -14.49 21.91 -5.60
N LEU A 22 -13.56 22.46 -4.83
CA LEU A 22 -12.13 22.42 -5.16
C LEU A 22 -11.63 20.99 -5.29
N ARG A 23 -12.03 20.09 -4.39
CA ARG A 23 -11.73 18.67 -4.49
C ARG A 23 -12.31 18.05 -5.78
N LEU A 24 -13.55 18.33 -6.12
CA LEU A 24 -14.18 17.83 -7.34
C LEU A 24 -13.50 18.37 -8.61
N GLU A 25 -13.11 19.64 -8.63
CA GLU A 25 -12.32 20.21 -9.73
C GLU A 25 -10.93 19.56 -9.83
N ASN A 26 -10.27 19.31 -8.68
CA ASN A 26 -8.99 18.59 -8.65
C ASN A 26 -9.13 17.16 -9.21
N ILE A 27 -10.21 16.45 -8.90
CA ILE A 27 -10.48 15.10 -9.43
C ILE A 27 -10.59 15.12 -10.98
N LYS A 28 -11.09 16.19 -11.60
CA LYS A 28 -11.18 16.31 -13.06
C LYS A 28 -9.80 16.30 -13.73
N ILE A 29 -8.74 16.69 -13.03
CA ILE A 29 -7.36 16.62 -13.55
C ILE A 29 -7.02 15.18 -14.00
N SER A 30 -7.50 14.19 -13.28
CA SER A 30 -7.27 12.77 -13.61
C SER A 30 -8.40 12.10 -14.38
N ASP A 31 -9.66 12.50 -14.16
CA ASP A 31 -10.81 11.84 -14.80
C ASP A 31 -11.17 12.45 -16.16
N MET A 32 -10.90 13.74 -16.34
CA MET A 32 -11.19 14.50 -17.56
C MET A 32 -9.99 15.37 -17.99
N PRO A 33 -8.76 14.80 -18.09
CA PRO A 33 -7.54 15.58 -18.26
C PRO A 33 -7.56 16.50 -19.49
N ASN A 34 -8.18 16.06 -20.58
CA ASN A 34 -8.28 16.85 -21.81
C ASN A 34 -9.20 18.08 -21.70
N GLN A 35 -10.05 18.16 -20.66
CA GLN A 35 -10.91 19.30 -20.39
C GLN A 35 -10.26 20.31 -19.43
N MET A 36 -9.12 19.96 -18.82
CA MET A 36 -8.38 20.78 -17.88
C MET A 36 -7.31 21.61 -18.60
N THR A 37 -7.73 22.77 -19.11
CA THR A 37 -6.80 23.74 -19.73
C THR A 37 -5.85 24.34 -18.70
N ASN A 38 -4.71 24.93 -19.15
CA ASN A 38 -3.79 25.63 -18.24
C ASN A 38 -4.49 26.72 -17.44
N ALA A 39 -5.37 27.51 -18.06
CA ALA A 39 -6.13 28.55 -17.38
C ALA A 39 -7.08 28.03 -16.29
N LYS A 40 -7.59 26.81 -16.40
CA LYS A 40 -8.35 26.15 -15.32
C LYS A 40 -7.43 25.66 -14.20
N LEU A 41 -6.29 25.06 -14.54
CA LEU A 41 -5.31 24.56 -13.56
C LEU A 41 -4.76 25.71 -12.71
N GLU A 42 -4.44 26.84 -13.32
CA GLU A 42 -3.89 28.03 -12.64
C GLU A 42 -4.82 28.61 -11.56
N LYS A 43 -6.12 28.29 -11.61
CA LYS A 43 -7.12 28.70 -10.60
C LYS A 43 -7.22 27.73 -9.42
N LEU A 44 -6.61 26.54 -9.50
CA LEU A 44 -6.72 25.53 -8.47
C LEU A 44 -5.57 25.63 -7.46
N PRO A 45 -5.85 25.48 -6.16
CA PRO A 45 -4.80 25.21 -5.20
C PRO A 45 -4.20 23.81 -5.47
N LEU A 46 -2.91 23.65 -5.21
CA LEU A 46 -2.25 22.34 -5.23
C LEU A 46 -2.68 21.54 -4.00
N VAL A 47 -3.01 20.27 -4.18
CA VAL A 47 -3.30 19.35 -3.08
C VAL A 47 -2.05 18.56 -2.74
N ALA A 48 -1.61 18.65 -1.49
CA ALA A 48 -0.48 17.88 -0.96
C ALA A 48 -0.91 16.99 0.21
N TYR A 49 -0.39 15.77 0.25
CA TYR A 49 -0.58 14.85 1.36
C TYR A 49 0.75 14.66 2.09
N LEU A 50 0.81 15.14 3.34
CA LEU A 50 2.00 15.11 4.18
C LEU A 50 1.82 14.05 5.26
N GLY A 51 2.60 12.97 5.15
CA GLY A 51 2.51 11.80 6.00
C GLY A 51 3.68 11.68 6.96
N PHE A 52 3.39 11.47 8.26
CA PHE A 52 4.38 11.40 9.31
C PHE A 52 4.24 10.12 10.13
N SER A 53 5.38 9.61 10.61
CA SER A 53 5.46 8.49 11.57
C SER A 53 4.69 7.24 11.14
N VAL A 54 4.88 6.80 9.91
CA VAL A 54 4.42 5.49 9.45
C VAL A 54 5.13 4.37 10.22
N HIS A 55 6.37 4.61 10.65
CA HIS A 55 7.05 3.84 11.68
C HIS A 55 6.94 4.60 13.00
N GLY A 56 6.36 3.96 14.01
CA GLY A 56 6.01 4.65 15.25
C GLY A 56 7.20 4.99 16.16
N ASP A 57 8.35 4.33 15.97
CA ASP A 57 9.62 4.61 16.65
C ASP A 57 10.48 5.67 15.94
N GLU A 58 10.02 6.21 14.82
CA GLU A 58 10.59 7.33 14.11
C GLU A 58 9.84 8.60 14.51
N ALA A 59 10.17 9.08 15.69
CA ALA A 59 9.25 9.89 16.49
C ALA A 59 9.21 11.38 16.16
N SER A 60 10.30 11.97 15.62
CA SER A 60 10.42 13.42 15.41
C SER A 60 9.43 13.97 14.37
N GLY A 61 9.01 13.14 13.41
CA GLY A 61 8.05 13.54 12.38
C GLY A 61 6.70 13.99 12.95
N THR A 62 6.15 13.26 13.93
CA THR A 62 4.88 13.63 14.56
C THR A 62 4.94 15.01 15.23
N GLU A 63 6.03 15.30 15.97
CA GLU A 63 6.20 16.59 16.63
C GLU A 63 6.39 17.71 15.60
N ALA A 64 7.14 17.44 14.52
CA ALA A 64 7.29 18.38 13.41
C ALA A 64 5.94 18.69 12.74
N ALA A 65 5.07 17.68 12.58
CA ALA A 65 3.72 17.88 12.05
C ALA A 65 2.87 18.79 12.94
N ILE A 66 2.98 18.65 14.27
CA ILE A 66 2.27 19.52 15.23
C ILE A 66 2.79 20.96 15.12
N LEU A 67 4.11 21.14 15.03
CA LEU A 67 4.71 22.48 14.82
C LEU A 67 4.26 23.10 13.49
N LEU A 68 4.22 22.30 12.41
CA LEU A 68 3.73 22.76 11.12
C LEU A 68 2.26 23.18 11.19
N LEU A 69 1.41 22.37 11.82
CA LEU A 69 -0.01 22.69 12.03
C LEU A 69 -0.17 24.03 12.79
N HIS A 70 0.58 24.20 13.88
CA HIS A 70 0.57 25.46 14.64
C HIS A 70 1.05 26.64 13.80
N HIS A 71 2.16 26.48 13.07
CA HIS A 71 2.73 27.53 12.20
C HIS A 71 1.72 28.00 11.14
N LEU A 72 1.07 27.07 10.45
CA LEU A 72 0.12 27.38 9.39
C LEU A 72 -1.23 27.90 9.91
N ALA A 73 -1.68 27.44 11.08
CA ALA A 73 -2.97 27.84 11.65
C ALA A 73 -2.92 29.15 12.43
N ALA A 74 -1.79 29.45 13.10
CA ALA A 74 -1.62 30.64 13.92
C ALA A 74 -0.76 31.73 13.27
N GLY A 75 0.00 31.38 12.22
CA GLY A 75 0.84 32.30 11.48
C GLY A 75 0.03 33.34 10.72
N THR A 76 0.61 34.52 10.58
CA THR A 76 0.03 35.67 9.87
C THR A 76 1.05 36.25 8.91
N GLY A 77 0.59 37.10 8.01
CA GLY A 77 1.45 37.79 7.03
C GLY A 77 1.34 37.18 5.61
N ASP A 78 2.04 37.78 4.68
CA ASP A 78 1.90 37.48 3.25
C ASP A 78 2.40 36.10 2.90
N GLU A 79 3.49 35.61 3.50
CA GLU A 79 4.05 34.27 3.27
C GLU A 79 3.02 33.20 3.62
N ILE A 80 2.41 33.25 4.80
CA ILE A 80 1.40 32.29 5.22
C ILE A 80 0.15 32.38 4.34
N ASN A 81 -0.31 33.58 4.02
CA ASN A 81 -1.44 33.78 3.13
C ASN A 81 -1.19 33.19 1.74
N GLU A 82 0.02 33.37 1.21
CA GLU A 82 0.42 32.81 -0.10
C GLU A 82 0.40 31.27 -0.08
N ILE A 83 0.97 30.65 0.96
CA ILE A 83 0.91 29.21 1.17
C ILE A 83 -0.55 28.73 1.20
N LEU A 84 -1.35 29.30 2.08
CA LEU A 84 -2.72 28.83 2.32
C LEU A 84 -3.64 29.05 1.10
N LYS A 85 -3.48 30.12 0.35
CA LYS A 85 -4.26 30.37 -0.88
C LYS A 85 -3.93 29.39 -1.99
N ASN A 86 -2.66 29.03 -2.11
CA ASN A 86 -2.17 28.21 -3.24
C ASN A 86 -2.16 26.71 -2.95
N THR A 87 -2.42 26.29 -1.69
CA THR A 87 -2.36 24.86 -1.32
C THR A 87 -3.56 24.40 -0.52
N ILE A 88 -3.85 23.12 -0.61
CA ILE A 88 -4.67 22.35 0.34
C ILE A 88 -3.74 21.27 0.89
N LEU A 89 -3.31 21.45 2.14
CA LEU A 89 -2.39 20.56 2.82
C LEU A 89 -3.19 19.56 3.67
N ILE A 90 -3.10 18.28 3.32
CA ILE A 90 -3.65 17.18 4.09
C ILE A 90 -2.53 16.65 4.96
N ILE A 91 -2.56 16.93 6.24
CA ILE A 91 -1.50 16.59 7.20
C ILE A 91 -1.98 15.41 8.04
N ASP A 92 -1.34 14.26 7.88
CA ASP A 92 -1.56 13.07 8.71
C ASP A 92 -0.37 12.97 9.70
N PRO A 93 -0.56 13.40 10.94
CA PRO A 93 0.55 13.56 11.89
C PRO A 93 1.08 12.23 12.41
N MET A 94 0.32 11.14 12.26
CA MET A 94 0.70 9.86 12.85
C MET A 94 0.00 8.68 12.17
N PHE A 95 0.66 8.08 11.20
CA PHE A 95 0.15 6.91 10.50
C PHE A 95 0.08 5.64 11.38
N ASN A 96 0.95 5.53 12.38
CA ASN A 96 1.08 4.33 13.20
C ASN A 96 0.99 4.63 14.71
N PRO A 97 -0.20 4.92 15.23
CA PRO A 97 -0.37 5.24 16.64
C PRO A 97 -0.04 4.07 17.58
N ASP A 98 -0.22 2.82 17.15
CA ASP A 98 0.09 1.65 17.98
C ASP A 98 1.62 1.43 18.11
N GLY A 99 2.36 1.64 17.02
CA GLY A 99 3.82 1.62 17.04
C GLY A 99 4.40 2.77 17.87
N ARG A 100 3.84 3.98 17.68
CA ARG A 100 4.21 5.18 18.45
C ARG A 100 4.03 4.96 19.96
N ASP A 101 2.91 4.39 20.38
CA ASP A 101 2.66 4.10 21.78
C ASP A 101 3.67 3.12 22.38
N ARG A 102 4.01 2.05 21.65
CA ARG A 102 5.04 1.13 22.13
C ARG A 102 6.36 1.84 22.37
N PHE A 103 6.77 2.70 21.43
CA PHE A 103 8.00 3.46 21.55
C PHE A 103 7.96 4.45 22.72
N VAL A 104 6.95 5.31 22.77
CA VAL A 104 6.85 6.37 23.79
C VAL A 104 6.74 5.79 25.21
N ASN A 105 5.93 4.73 25.39
CA ASN A 105 5.80 4.07 26.68
C ASN A 105 7.12 3.42 27.13
N TRP A 106 7.86 2.83 26.19
CA TRP A 106 9.17 2.27 26.51
C TRP A 106 10.16 3.34 26.94
N VAL A 107 10.34 4.38 26.13
CA VAL A 107 11.26 5.49 26.43
C VAL A 107 10.90 6.15 27.78
N ASN A 108 9.63 6.51 27.97
CA ASN A 108 9.19 7.18 29.20
C ASN A 108 9.29 6.29 30.43
N GLY A 109 9.11 4.97 30.29
CA GLY A 109 9.23 4.02 31.39
C GLY A 109 10.67 3.63 31.77
N ASN A 110 11.64 3.88 30.88
CA ASN A 110 13.04 3.47 31.07
C ASN A 110 14.03 4.62 31.12
N ARG A 111 13.60 5.85 30.82
CA ARG A 111 14.48 7.02 30.88
C ARG A 111 14.91 7.36 32.31
N GLY A 112 16.19 7.66 32.50
CA GLY A 112 16.71 8.22 33.75
C GLY A 112 16.32 9.67 33.95
N VAL A 113 16.58 10.22 35.15
CA VAL A 113 16.38 11.65 35.45
C VAL A 113 17.33 12.49 34.59
N VAL A 114 18.59 12.08 34.50
CA VAL A 114 19.60 12.70 33.63
C VAL A 114 19.57 11.99 32.27
N PRO A 115 19.48 12.74 31.16
CA PRO A 115 19.62 12.15 29.83
C PRO A 115 20.98 11.44 29.67
N THR A 116 21.00 10.37 28.91
CA THR A 116 22.21 9.62 28.58
C THR A 116 22.35 9.48 27.07
N THR A 117 23.58 9.51 26.58
CA THR A 117 23.91 9.27 25.17
C THR A 117 24.33 7.81 24.92
N ASP A 118 24.46 7.00 26.00
CA ASP A 118 24.88 5.60 25.91
C ASP A 118 23.84 4.75 25.18
N LEU A 119 24.20 4.26 23.99
CA LEU A 119 23.36 3.40 23.17
C LEU A 119 23.03 2.04 23.84
N GLN A 120 23.75 1.66 24.91
CA GLN A 120 23.44 0.44 25.68
C GLN A 120 22.42 0.69 26.78
N ASP A 121 22.10 1.95 27.08
CA ASP A 121 21.04 2.27 28.03
C ASP A 121 19.69 1.74 27.57
N ARG A 122 18.85 1.34 28.52
CA ARG A 122 17.52 0.79 28.23
C ARG A 122 16.60 1.79 27.54
N GLU A 123 16.79 3.08 27.75
CA GLU A 123 16.04 4.14 27.05
C GLU A 123 16.14 3.97 25.53
N HIS A 124 17.33 3.63 25.00
CA HIS A 124 17.63 3.48 23.58
C HIS A 124 17.32 2.09 23.02
N ASN A 125 17.21 1.07 23.88
CA ASN A 125 17.08 -0.33 23.50
C ASN A 125 15.66 -0.86 23.68
N GLN A 126 14.77 -0.45 22.78
CA GLN A 126 13.42 -1.00 22.74
C GLN A 126 13.44 -2.50 22.38
N PRO A 127 12.82 -3.37 23.21
CA PRO A 127 12.74 -4.78 22.90
C PRO A 127 11.78 -5.05 21.73
N TRP A 128 11.90 -6.22 21.11
CA TRP A 128 10.90 -6.69 20.17
C TRP A 128 9.50 -6.68 20.83
N PRO A 129 8.44 -6.21 20.12
CA PRO A 129 8.39 -5.96 18.68
C PRO A 129 8.70 -4.51 18.24
N ARG A 130 9.30 -3.66 19.02
CA ARG A 130 9.65 -2.26 18.71
C ARG A 130 8.45 -1.43 18.16
N GLY A 131 8.68 -0.14 17.91
CA GLY A 131 7.64 0.77 17.41
C GLY A 131 7.47 0.81 15.89
N ARG A 132 8.32 0.14 15.10
CA ARG A 132 8.27 0.20 13.65
C ARG A 132 6.92 -0.25 13.09
N THR A 133 6.42 -1.39 13.50
CA THR A 133 5.23 -2.04 12.94
C THR A 133 3.93 -1.62 13.63
N ASN A 134 2.77 -1.88 12.98
CA ASN A 134 1.45 -1.66 13.59
C ASN A 134 1.14 -2.69 14.70
N HIS A 135 -0.10 -2.71 15.20
CA HIS A 135 -0.54 -3.66 16.22
C HIS A 135 -0.37 -5.14 15.81
N TYR A 136 -0.56 -5.43 14.53
CA TYR A 136 -0.48 -6.79 13.97
C TYR A 136 0.91 -7.15 13.45
N LEU A 137 1.93 -6.34 13.73
CA LEU A 137 3.32 -6.54 13.34
C LEU A 137 3.57 -6.43 11.83
N PHE A 138 2.75 -5.66 11.13
CA PHE A 138 2.96 -5.32 9.73
C PHE A 138 3.69 -3.99 9.59
N ASP A 139 4.64 -3.94 8.63
CA ASP A 139 5.26 -2.69 8.21
C ASP A 139 4.29 -1.92 7.30
N LEU A 140 3.74 -0.83 7.82
CA LEU A 140 2.78 -0.02 7.09
C LEU A 140 3.41 0.71 5.90
N ASN A 141 4.74 0.86 5.88
CA ASN A 141 5.45 1.44 4.74
C ASN A 141 5.88 0.39 3.68
N ARG A 142 5.32 -0.80 3.75
CA ARG A 142 5.35 -1.82 2.68
C ARG A 142 3.95 -2.20 2.21
N ASP A 143 2.92 -1.59 2.81
CA ASP A 143 1.52 -1.97 2.63
C ASP A 143 0.70 -0.98 1.78
N TRP A 144 1.30 0.04 1.17
CA TRP A 144 0.61 0.93 0.25
C TRP A 144 0.11 0.21 -1.01
N LEU A 145 0.83 -0.80 -1.49
CA LEU A 145 0.46 -1.61 -2.65
C LEU A 145 -0.48 -2.77 -2.28
N PRO A 146 -0.16 -3.65 -1.31
CA PRO A 146 -1.03 -4.79 -0.96
C PRO A 146 -2.33 -4.36 -0.27
N VAL A 147 -2.30 -3.28 0.50
CA VAL A 147 -3.44 -2.72 1.25
C VAL A 147 -4.09 -3.80 2.12
N THR A 148 -3.28 -4.45 2.96
CA THR A 148 -3.74 -5.55 3.82
C THR A 148 -4.19 -5.08 5.20
N GLN A 149 -3.73 -3.90 5.64
CA GLN A 149 -3.99 -3.36 6.95
C GLN A 149 -5.05 -2.25 6.90
N PRO A 150 -5.89 -2.11 7.94
CA PRO A 150 -6.94 -1.09 7.99
C PRO A 150 -6.38 0.34 7.91
N GLU A 151 -5.19 0.58 8.47
CA GLU A 151 -4.51 1.87 8.37
C GLU A 151 -4.17 2.19 6.90
N SER A 152 -3.64 1.21 6.18
CA SER A 152 -3.32 1.35 4.75
C SER A 152 -4.56 1.54 3.90
N GLU A 153 -5.65 0.82 4.20
CA GLU A 153 -6.93 1.00 3.50
C GLU A 153 -7.46 2.43 3.68
N GLY A 154 -7.40 2.97 4.89
CA GLY A 154 -7.80 4.35 5.19
C GLY A 154 -6.97 5.37 4.40
N ARG A 155 -5.65 5.21 4.37
CA ARG A 155 -4.71 6.11 3.66
C ARG A 155 -4.89 6.08 2.15
N VAL A 156 -4.94 4.88 1.56
CA VAL A 156 -5.14 4.73 0.11
C VAL A 156 -6.50 5.29 -0.31
N LYS A 157 -7.55 5.08 0.50
CA LYS A 157 -8.86 5.69 0.28
C LYS A 157 -8.78 7.22 0.33
N LEU A 158 -8.08 7.79 1.31
CA LEU A 158 -7.88 9.24 1.44
C LEU A 158 -7.09 9.80 0.26
N PHE A 159 -5.99 9.13 -0.13
CA PHE A 159 -5.19 9.48 -1.30
C PHE A 159 -6.06 9.54 -2.57
N HIS A 160 -6.85 8.52 -2.86
CA HIS A 160 -7.71 8.49 -4.05
C HIS A 160 -8.94 9.39 -3.95
N HIS A 161 -9.37 9.75 -2.74
CA HIS A 161 -10.43 10.73 -2.53
C HIS A 161 -9.99 12.16 -2.91
N TRP A 162 -8.72 12.49 -2.62
CA TRP A 162 -8.15 13.80 -2.90
C TRP A 162 -7.31 13.87 -4.16
N ARG A 163 -6.62 12.79 -4.53
CA ARG A 163 -5.67 12.70 -5.67
C ARG A 163 -4.64 13.83 -5.64
N PRO A 164 -3.83 13.86 -4.59
CA PRO A 164 -2.86 14.93 -4.40
C PRO A 164 -1.82 14.95 -5.52
N GLN A 165 -1.22 16.09 -5.78
CA GLN A 165 -0.10 16.25 -6.69
C GLN A 165 1.23 15.90 -6.03
N PHE A 166 1.25 15.85 -4.69
CA PHE A 166 2.44 15.63 -3.90
C PHE A 166 2.15 14.73 -2.69
N LEU A 167 3.06 13.79 -2.40
CA LEU A 167 3.00 12.90 -1.25
C LEU A 167 4.34 12.91 -0.52
N LEU A 168 4.35 13.37 0.73
CA LEU A 168 5.53 13.36 1.60
C LEU A 168 5.47 12.17 2.57
N ASP A 169 6.60 11.48 2.71
CA ASP A 169 6.78 10.34 3.62
C ASP A 169 7.99 10.63 4.53
N VAL A 170 7.72 10.90 5.81
CA VAL A 170 8.69 11.43 6.77
C VAL A 170 9.15 10.34 7.73
N HIS A 171 10.48 10.10 7.74
CA HIS A 171 11.13 8.98 8.42
C HIS A 171 12.33 9.38 9.26
N GLU A 172 12.86 8.40 10.00
CA GLU A 172 14.14 8.47 10.69
C GLU A 172 15.03 7.26 10.35
N MET A 173 16.32 7.52 10.24
CA MET A 173 17.36 6.52 9.97
C MET A 173 18.38 6.39 11.12
N GLY A 174 19.52 5.75 10.90
CA GLY A 174 20.56 5.55 11.93
C GLY A 174 21.15 6.86 12.45
N ALA A 175 21.51 6.91 13.74
CA ALA A 175 22.03 8.10 14.42
C ALA A 175 23.31 8.68 13.78
N ASN A 176 24.14 7.84 13.13
CA ASN A 176 25.38 8.27 12.46
C ASN A 176 25.17 8.81 11.03
N SER A 177 23.92 8.95 10.62
CA SER A 177 23.55 9.64 9.39
C SER A 177 23.28 11.12 9.68
N THR A 178 22.99 11.92 8.62
CA THR A 178 22.61 13.33 8.78
C THR A 178 21.12 13.52 8.46
N TYR A 179 20.81 14.14 7.37
CA TYR A 179 19.47 14.25 6.82
C TYR A 179 19.49 13.82 5.36
N PHE A 180 18.56 12.99 4.95
CA PHE A 180 18.38 12.61 3.55
C PHE A 180 17.05 13.16 3.03
N PHE A 181 17.06 13.61 1.79
CA PHE A 181 15.87 13.87 1.00
C PHE A 181 16.05 13.41 -0.44
N GLN A 182 14.98 12.93 -1.07
CA GLN A 182 15.02 12.59 -2.48
C GLN A 182 15.36 13.80 -3.35
N PRO A 183 16.04 13.56 -4.52
CA PRO A 183 16.16 12.29 -5.24
C PRO A 183 17.11 11.28 -4.59
N GLY A 184 16.79 9.99 -4.74
CA GLY A 184 17.67 8.88 -4.39
C GLY A 184 18.56 8.43 -5.54
N ILE A 185 19.05 7.18 -5.52
CA ILE A 185 19.93 6.63 -6.54
C ILE A 185 19.18 6.49 -7.86
N LYS A 186 19.64 7.18 -8.90
CA LYS A 186 18.98 7.26 -10.21
C LYS A 186 18.76 5.90 -10.88
N SER A 187 19.72 4.97 -10.81
CA SER A 187 19.60 3.61 -11.37
C SER A 187 18.58 2.73 -10.63
N ARG A 188 18.08 3.18 -9.48
CA ARG A 188 17.12 2.48 -8.62
C ARG A 188 15.73 3.12 -8.62
N ILE A 189 15.41 3.90 -9.64
CA ILE A 189 14.05 4.42 -9.87
C ILE A 189 13.28 3.39 -10.70
N ASN A 190 11.99 3.18 -10.37
CA ASN A 190 11.17 2.25 -11.14
C ASN A 190 10.98 2.75 -12.58
N PRO A 191 11.22 1.91 -13.62
CA PRO A 191 11.11 2.31 -15.03
C PRO A 191 9.70 2.79 -15.45
N ASN A 192 8.66 2.46 -14.69
CA ASN A 192 7.29 2.93 -14.96
C ASN A 192 7.04 4.36 -14.45
N THR A 193 7.94 4.91 -13.60
CA THR A 193 7.88 6.30 -13.13
C THR A 193 8.19 7.26 -14.29
N PRO A 194 7.32 8.25 -14.59
CA PRO A 194 7.58 9.18 -15.68
C PRO A 194 8.77 10.10 -15.42
N GLN A 195 9.56 10.39 -16.44
CA GLN A 195 10.69 11.32 -16.35
C GLN A 195 10.26 12.71 -15.86
N GLU A 196 9.08 13.21 -16.28
CA GLU A 196 8.54 14.50 -15.81
C GLU A 196 8.36 14.56 -14.29
N GLY A 197 7.99 13.44 -13.63
CA GLY A 197 7.91 13.33 -12.16
C GLY A 197 9.29 13.36 -11.51
N ILE A 198 10.24 12.61 -12.08
CA ILE A 198 11.64 12.60 -11.64
C ILE A 198 12.24 14.02 -11.72
N ASP A 199 12.01 14.73 -12.84
CA ASP A 199 12.47 16.10 -13.01
C ASP A 199 11.90 17.07 -11.96
N LEU A 200 10.64 16.88 -11.55
CA LEU A 200 10.01 17.66 -10.46
C LEU A 200 10.66 17.36 -9.11
N THR A 201 11.04 16.11 -8.84
CA THR A 201 11.80 15.76 -7.62
C THR A 201 13.12 16.52 -7.56
N TYR A 202 13.88 16.57 -8.67
CA TYR A 202 15.11 17.36 -8.75
C TYR A 202 14.89 18.87 -8.58
N LYS A 203 13.77 19.41 -9.07
CA LYS A 203 13.42 20.83 -8.89
C LYS A 203 13.01 21.17 -7.47
N LEU A 204 12.49 20.20 -6.71
CA LEU A 204 12.13 20.41 -5.29
C LEU A 204 13.35 20.41 -4.36
N ALA A 205 14.36 19.59 -4.64
CA ALA A 205 15.52 19.39 -3.78
C ALA A 205 16.20 20.70 -3.30
N PRO A 206 16.39 21.75 -4.14
CA PRO A 206 16.95 23.03 -3.71
C PRO A 206 16.15 23.73 -2.60
N PHE A 207 14.84 23.54 -2.53
CA PHE A 207 14.01 24.15 -1.49
C PHE A 207 14.25 23.48 -0.12
N PHE A 208 14.42 22.15 -0.11
CA PHE A 208 14.77 21.41 1.10
C PHE A 208 16.17 21.79 1.58
N ALA A 209 17.14 21.79 0.65
CA ALA A 209 18.52 22.17 0.89
C ALA A 209 18.59 23.56 1.52
N LYS A 210 17.92 24.57 0.92
CA LYS A 210 17.93 25.94 1.42
C LYS A 210 17.48 26.03 2.88
N ARG A 211 16.38 25.39 3.27
CA ARG A 211 15.86 25.43 4.65
C ARG A 211 16.81 24.73 5.63
N LEU A 212 17.51 23.67 5.21
CA LEU A 212 18.51 23.00 6.04
C LEU A 212 19.81 23.83 6.14
N ASP A 213 20.24 24.49 5.06
CA ASP A 213 21.38 25.41 5.03
C ASP A 213 21.14 26.61 5.97
N ASP A 214 19.93 27.17 5.97
CA ASP A 214 19.55 28.31 6.83
C ASP A 214 19.75 27.98 8.33
N ILE A 215 19.61 26.70 8.71
CA ILE A 215 19.84 26.21 10.09
C ILE A 215 21.19 25.49 10.27
N LYS A 216 22.04 25.48 9.25
CA LYS A 216 23.35 24.83 9.23
C LYS A 216 23.29 23.34 9.59
N SER A 217 22.31 22.63 9.07
CA SER A 217 22.18 21.20 9.23
C SER A 217 22.77 20.46 8.05
N LEU A 218 23.53 19.39 8.32
CA LEU A 218 24.11 18.54 7.27
C LEU A 218 23.04 17.67 6.64
N TYR A 219 23.15 17.45 5.33
CA TYR A 219 22.26 16.60 4.56
C TYR A 219 22.98 15.98 3.37
N TYR A 220 22.31 15.01 2.72
CA TYR A 220 22.73 14.41 1.45
C TYR A 220 21.52 13.98 0.62
N SER A 221 21.74 13.78 -0.66
CA SER A 221 20.77 13.26 -1.64
C SER A 221 21.48 12.43 -2.70
N GLU A 222 20.75 11.79 -3.61
CA GLU A 222 21.25 10.97 -4.71
C GLU A 222 22.06 9.74 -4.28
N GLU A 223 21.92 9.34 -3.02
CA GLU A 223 22.60 8.19 -2.41
C GLU A 223 21.63 7.29 -1.67
N SER A 224 22.09 6.10 -1.25
CA SER A 224 21.50 5.15 -0.31
C SER A 224 20.12 4.61 -0.70
N PHE A 225 19.14 5.46 -0.86
CA PHE A 225 17.73 5.07 -1.00
C PHE A 225 17.32 4.84 -2.45
N ASP A 226 16.44 3.86 -2.65
CA ASP A 226 15.81 3.57 -3.94
C ASP A 226 14.40 4.18 -4.03
N ASP A 227 13.89 4.30 -5.25
CA ASP A 227 12.56 4.76 -5.58
C ASP A 227 11.87 3.75 -6.52
N PHE A 228 11.84 2.48 -6.10
CA PHE A 228 11.46 1.36 -6.95
C PHE A 228 10.11 0.72 -6.58
N TYR A 229 9.90 0.40 -5.30
CA TYR A 229 8.73 -0.36 -4.85
C TYR A 229 7.55 0.55 -4.52
N TYR A 230 6.49 0.50 -5.30
CA TYR A 230 5.27 1.31 -5.13
C TYR A 230 4.43 0.99 -3.88
N GLY A 231 4.90 0.13 -3.02
CA GLY A 231 4.29 -0.14 -1.72
C GLY A 231 4.79 0.74 -0.58
N LYS A 232 5.68 1.72 -0.87
CA LYS A 232 6.16 2.75 0.07
C LYS A 232 5.42 4.07 -0.16
N GLY A 233 5.31 4.90 0.88
CA GLY A 233 4.71 6.23 0.79
C GLY A 233 5.43 7.12 -0.22
N SER A 234 6.76 7.13 -0.20
CA SER A 234 7.58 7.94 -1.11
C SER A 234 7.41 7.62 -2.60
N THR A 235 7.04 6.38 -2.94
CA THR A 235 6.96 5.93 -4.35
C THR A 235 5.53 5.72 -4.84
N TYR A 236 4.58 5.57 -3.92
CA TYR A 236 3.18 5.33 -4.28
C TYR A 236 2.58 6.46 -5.13
N GLY A 237 2.95 7.71 -4.82
CA GLY A 237 2.52 8.88 -5.57
C GLY A 237 2.94 8.85 -7.03
N ASP A 238 4.17 8.42 -7.33
CA ASP A 238 4.80 8.52 -8.65
C ASP A 238 4.07 7.73 -9.74
N ILE A 239 3.47 6.62 -9.35
CA ILE A 239 2.71 5.77 -10.27
C ILE A 239 1.24 6.19 -10.39
N HIS A 240 0.82 7.20 -9.63
CA HIS A 240 -0.53 7.76 -9.61
C HIS A 240 -0.60 9.23 -10.05
N GLY A 241 0.45 9.73 -10.73
CA GLY A 241 0.49 11.10 -11.25
C GLY A 241 0.69 12.16 -10.16
N SER A 242 1.25 11.77 -9.06
CA SER A 242 1.75 12.59 -7.96
C SER A 242 3.28 12.56 -7.99
N VAL A 243 3.95 13.33 -7.15
CA VAL A 243 5.38 13.18 -6.87
C VAL A 243 5.52 12.77 -5.42
N GLY A 244 6.12 11.60 -5.19
CA GLY A 244 6.42 11.12 -3.84
C GLY A 244 7.80 11.57 -3.39
N ILE A 245 7.96 11.93 -2.13
CA ILE A 245 9.24 12.37 -1.55
C ILE A 245 9.47 11.67 -0.21
N LEU A 246 10.67 11.13 -0.05
CA LEU A 246 11.18 10.57 1.20
C LEU A 246 12.05 11.60 1.92
N PHE A 247 11.77 11.79 3.21
CA PHE A 247 12.68 12.42 4.17
C PHE A 247 13.14 11.41 5.21
N GLU A 248 14.47 11.42 5.50
CA GLU A 248 15.07 10.57 6.52
C GLU A 248 15.97 11.40 7.43
N GLN A 249 15.60 11.56 8.69
CA GLN A 249 16.38 12.25 9.69
C GLN A 249 17.18 11.26 10.52
N ALA A 250 18.44 11.58 10.83
CA ALA A 250 19.19 10.85 11.84
C ALA A 250 18.40 10.79 13.18
N SER A 251 18.17 9.60 13.71
CA SER A 251 17.34 9.37 14.90
C SER A 251 18.15 9.52 16.18
N SER A 252 17.66 10.31 17.11
CA SER A 252 18.20 10.37 18.48
C SER A 252 17.87 9.12 19.30
N ARG A 253 17.05 8.21 18.77
CA ARG A 253 16.56 6.98 19.40
C ARG A 253 15.73 7.19 20.69
N ALA A 254 15.88 8.31 21.36
CA ALA A 254 15.13 8.78 22.51
C ALA A 254 15.39 10.28 22.69
N ARG A 255 15.83 10.71 23.89
CA ARG A 255 16.08 12.15 24.16
C ARG A 255 17.34 12.68 23.48
N GLU A 256 18.44 11.94 23.58
CA GLU A 256 19.72 12.30 22.97
C GLU A 256 20.61 11.05 22.78
N THR A 257 21.49 11.09 21.79
CA THR A 257 22.49 10.04 21.55
C THR A 257 23.77 10.64 20.99
N ASP A 258 24.89 9.93 21.13
CA ASP A 258 26.13 10.30 20.44
C ASP A 258 26.09 9.84 19.00
N SER A 259 26.62 10.66 18.12
CA SER A 259 26.80 10.37 16.70
C SER A 259 28.18 10.79 16.23
N ASN A 260 28.56 10.37 15.02
CA ASN A 260 29.82 10.80 14.39
C ASN A 260 29.89 12.32 14.15
N GLN A 261 28.76 13.02 14.17
CA GLN A 261 28.65 14.48 14.03
C GLN A 261 28.52 15.20 15.39
N GLY A 262 28.66 14.48 16.52
CA GLY A 262 28.46 15.01 17.86
C GLY A 262 27.13 14.56 18.46
N LYS A 263 26.73 15.22 19.53
CA LYS A 263 25.48 14.90 20.24
C LYS A 263 24.26 15.23 19.40
N LEU A 264 23.44 14.23 19.16
CA LEU A 264 22.16 14.34 18.47
C LEU A 264 21.02 14.33 19.49
N THR A 265 20.23 15.39 19.52
CA THR A 265 19.08 15.52 20.43
C THR A 265 17.75 15.36 19.69
N TYR A 266 16.71 14.94 20.41
CA TYR A 266 15.36 14.83 19.86
C TYR A 266 14.85 16.18 19.31
N ALA A 267 15.11 17.27 20.03
CA ALA A 267 14.74 18.62 19.60
C ALA A 267 15.42 19.02 18.27
N PHE A 268 16.68 18.61 18.06
CA PHE A 268 17.39 18.82 16.79
C PHE A 268 16.70 18.06 15.64
N SER A 269 16.33 16.80 15.86
CA SER A 269 15.62 15.99 14.85
C SER A 269 14.26 16.58 14.50
N VAL A 270 13.49 17.02 15.50
CA VAL A 270 12.19 17.70 15.29
C VAL A 270 12.36 18.98 14.48
N ARG A 271 13.36 19.81 14.82
CA ARG A 271 13.66 21.06 14.10
C ARG A 271 13.96 20.79 12.62
N ASN A 272 14.79 19.79 12.33
CA ASN A 272 15.18 19.47 10.96
C ASN A 272 13.99 18.98 10.14
N GLN A 273 13.18 18.07 10.71
CA GLN A 273 11.96 17.58 10.04
C GLN A 273 11.00 18.73 9.73
N TYR A 274 10.81 19.64 10.70
CA TYR A 274 9.97 20.82 10.51
C TYR A 274 10.50 21.74 9.40
N MET A 275 11.80 22.05 9.41
CA MET A 275 12.41 22.95 8.43
C MET A 275 12.41 22.35 7.01
N ALA A 276 12.74 21.08 6.87
CA ALA A 276 12.67 20.39 5.58
C ALA A 276 11.22 20.33 5.04
N THR A 277 10.23 20.13 5.93
CA THR A 277 8.82 20.14 5.53
C THR A 277 8.36 21.54 5.11
N LEU A 278 8.82 22.61 5.76
CA LEU A 278 8.60 23.98 5.28
C LEU A 278 9.22 24.19 3.89
N GLY A 279 10.43 23.67 3.66
CA GLY A 279 11.05 23.70 2.34
C GLY A 279 10.21 22.97 1.28
N ALA A 280 9.58 21.84 1.64
CA ALA A 280 8.62 21.19 0.75
C ALA A 280 7.44 22.10 0.41
N VAL A 281 6.84 22.76 1.41
CA VAL A 281 5.73 23.70 1.21
C VAL A 281 6.14 24.87 0.31
N ASP A 282 7.32 25.47 0.53
CA ASP A 282 7.86 26.53 -0.32
C ASP A 282 7.98 26.10 -1.79
N GLY A 283 8.56 24.89 -2.01
CA GLY A 283 8.70 24.33 -3.35
C GLY A 283 7.36 24.06 -4.02
N LEU A 284 6.36 23.59 -3.25
CA LEU A 284 5.01 23.35 -3.76
C LEU A 284 4.31 24.65 -4.20
N VAL A 285 4.48 25.74 -3.46
CA VAL A 285 3.95 27.05 -3.86
C VAL A 285 4.64 27.54 -5.14
N ALA A 286 5.97 27.50 -5.16
CA ALA A 286 6.76 27.96 -6.30
C ALA A 286 6.51 27.18 -7.58
N LEU A 287 6.38 25.85 -7.49
CA LEU A 287 6.21 24.93 -8.62
C LEU A 287 4.76 24.50 -8.86
N ARG A 288 3.77 25.10 -8.19
CA ARG A 288 2.36 24.71 -8.19
C ARG A 288 1.82 24.37 -9.58
N ASN A 289 2.03 25.26 -10.51
CA ASN A 289 1.51 25.09 -11.86
C ASN A 289 2.18 23.94 -12.62
N GLU A 290 3.45 23.65 -12.32
CA GLU A 290 4.17 22.52 -12.93
C GLU A 290 3.61 21.19 -12.41
N PHE A 291 3.36 21.08 -11.11
CA PHE A 291 2.74 19.90 -10.52
C PHE A 291 1.33 19.61 -11.07
N LEU A 292 0.48 20.62 -11.15
CA LEU A 292 -0.86 20.50 -11.70
C LEU A 292 -0.85 20.07 -13.18
N ARG A 293 0.07 20.66 -13.99
CA ARG A 293 0.26 20.27 -15.40
C ARG A 293 0.82 18.87 -15.53
N TYR A 294 1.79 18.49 -14.68
CA TYR A 294 2.34 17.13 -14.64
C TYR A 294 1.25 16.09 -14.42
N GLN A 295 0.42 16.25 -13.38
CA GLN A 295 -0.66 15.31 -13.09
C GLN A 295 -1.66 15.22 -14.26
N ARG A 296 -2.09 16.36 -14.83
CA ARG A 296 -2.94 16.35 -16.02
C ARG A 296 -2.30 15.58 -17.18
N ASN A 297 -1.03 15.84 -17.49
CA ASN A 297 -0.30 15.21 -18.58
C ASN A 297 -0.13 13.70 -18.35
N PHE A 298 0.12 13.29 -17.11
CA PHE A 298 0.22 11.90 -16.72
C PHE A 298 -1.03 11.12 -17.16
N TYR A 299 -2.22 11.65 -16.83
CA TYR A 299 -3.49 11.00 -17.17
C TYR A 299 -3.90 11.19 -18.63
N ALA A 300 -3.64 12.33 -19.22
CA ALA A 300 -3.93 12.58 -20.65
C ALA A 300 -3.15 11.63 -21.58
N LYS A 301 -1.91 11.28 -21.22
CA LYS A 301 -1.07 10.35 -21.98
C LYS A 301 -1.39 8.87 -21.70
N SER A 302 -2.30 8.52 -20.81
CA SER A 302 -2.56 7.13 -20.40
C SER A 302 -2.91 6.21 -21.58
N SER A 303 -3.79 6.65 -22.48
CA SER A 303 -4.16 5.88 -23.69
C SER A 303 -2.98 5.71 -24.65
N GLU A 304 -2.14 6.72 -24.82
CA GLU A 304 -0.93 6.63 -25.63
C GLU A 304 0.04 5.61 -25.06
N VAL A 305 0.29 5.66 -23.74
CA VAL A 305 1.14 4.68 -23.03
C VAL A 305 0.59 3.27 -23.19
N ALA A 306 -0.70 3.07 -22.97
CA ALA A 306 -1.36 1.77 -23.17
C ALA A 306 -1.25 1.27 -24.61
N SER A 307 -1.31 2.18 -25.61
CA SER A 307 -1.21 1.84 -27.03
C SER A 307 0.17 1.33 -27.41
N LYS A 308 1.22 1.81 -26.76
CA LYS A 308 2.62 1.39 -26.97
C LYS A 308 2.96 0.09 -26.25
N ASN A 309 2.23 -0.27 -25.20
CA ASN A 309 2.45 -1.49 -24.45
C ASN A 309 2.11 -2.74 -25.31
N LYS A 310 2.97 -3.76 -25.28
CA LYS A 310 2.74 -5.05 -25.98
C LYS A 310 1.58 -5.83 -25.36
N VAL A 311 1.36 -5.69 -24.06
CA VAL A 311 0.25 -6.30 -23.34
C VAL A 311 -0.92 -5.33 -23.33
N LYS A 312 -2.05 -5.75 -23.87
CA LYS A 312 -3.28 -4.94 -23.98
C LYS A 312 -4.28 -5.21 -22.86
N GLY A 313 -4.05 -6.27 -22.11
CA GLY A 313 -4.86 -6.64 -20.95
C GLY A 313 -4.30 -7.86 -20.25
N TYR A 314 -4.86 -8.14 -19.09
CA TYR A 314 -4.56 -9.34 -18.31
C TYR A 314 -5.84 -10.10 -18.04
N LEU A 315 -5.80 -11.42 -18.23
CA LEU A 315 -6.89 -12.33 -17.91
C LEU A 315 -6.53 -13.08 -16.63
N ILE A 316 -7.45 -13.11 -15.67
CA ILE A 316 -7.32 -13.87 -14.42
C ILE A 316 -8.28 -15.06 -14.45
N ASN A 317 -7.74 -16.26 -14.26
CA ASN A 317 -8.52 -17.50 -14.23
C ASN A 317 -9.23 -17.65 -12.88
N LEU A 318 -10.56 -17.80 -12.90
CA LEU A 318 -11.40 -17.96 -11.72
C LEU A 318 -11.60 -19.41 -11.30
N ASN A 319 -11.37 -20.37 -12.22
CA ASN A 319 -11.73 -21.79 -11.99
C ASN A 319 -10.88 -22.47 -10.93
N LYS A 320 -9.64 -22.02 -10.70
CA LYS A 320 -8.73 -22.67 -9.76
C LYS A 320 -8.87 -22.13 -8.34
N ASN A 321 -8.98 -20.81 -8.19
CA ASN A 321 -9.02 -20.17 -6.87
C ASN A 321 -9.80 -18.85 -6.90
N ARG A 322 -11.11 -18.97 -6.91
CA ARG A 322 -12.03 -17.82 -7.05
C ARG A 322 -11.88 -16.82 -5.89
N THR A 323 -11.72 -17.33 -4.67
CA THR A 323 -11.54 -16.49 -3.48
C THR A 323 -10.29 -15.62 -3.54
N ARG A 324 -9.13 -16.20 -3.92
CA ARG A 324 -7.90 -15.43 -4.07
C ARG A 324 -7.98 -14.44 -5.23
N ALA A 325 -8.64 -14.82 -6.34
CA ALA A 325 -8.92 -13.91 -7.43
C ALA A 325 -9.80 -12.74 -6.98
N GLN A 326 -10.83 -12.97 -6.16
CA GLN A 326 -11.65 -11.91 -5.56
C GLN A 326 -10.79 -10.96 -4.71
N MET A 327 -9.92 -11.49 -3.87
CA MET A 327 -9.05 -10.67 -3.03
C MET A 327 -8.10 -9.81 -3.85
N LEU A 328 -7.50 -10.40 -4.92
CA LEU A 328 -6.68 -9.62 -5.86
C LEU A 328 -7.51 -8.51 -6.52
N VAL A 329 -8.73 -8.82 -6.99
CA VAL A 329 -9.60 -7.82 -7.62
C VAL A 329 -9.94 -6.69 -6.63
N LYS A 330 -10.28 -7.01 -5.38
CA LYS A 330 -10.52 -5.98 -4.35
C LYS A 330 -9.30 -5.09 -4.13
N THR A 331 -8.09 -5.68 -4.10
CA THR A 331 -6.85 -4.89 -4.02
C THR A 331 -6.68 -3.99 -5.23
N LEU A 332 -6.87 -4.49 -6.46
CA LEU A 332 -6.78 -3.70 -7.68
C LEU A 332 -7.81 -2.56 -7.72
N GLN A 333 -9.03 -2.82 -7.27
CA GLN A 333 -10.11 -1.82 -7.20
C GLN A 333 -9.83 -0.71 -6.18
N ARG A 334 -9.14 -1.01 -5.05
CA ARG A 334 -8.66 0.02 -4.11
C ARG A 334 -7.73 1.03 -4.78
N HIS A 335 -7.01 0.60 -5.81
CA HIS A 335 -6.15 1.44 -6.66
C HIS A 335 -6.85 1.97 -7.92
N ARG A 336 -8.20 1.93 -7.96
CA ARG A 336 -9.01 2.44 -9.07
C ARG A 336 -8.82 1.69 -10.39
N ILE A 337 -8.37 0.44 -10.35
CA ILE A 337 -8.29 -0.41 -11.54
C ILE A 337 -9.67 -1.00 -11.82
N GLU A 338 -10.12 -0.85 -13.06
CA GLU A 338 -11.37 -1.43 -13.55
C GLU A 338 -11.15 -2.85 -14.04
N VAL A 339 -12.05 -3.73 -13.65
CA VAL A 339 -12.04 -5.16 -13.96
C VAL A 339 -13.37 -5.53 -14.60
N TYR A 340 -13.35 -6.40 -15.60
CA TYR A 340 -14.53 -6.74 -16.38
C TYR A 340 -14.75 -8.25 -16.49
N ASP A 341 -16.02 -8.67 -16.57
CA ASP A 341 -16.39 -10.01 -16.99
C ASP A 341 -16.01 -10.25 -18.44
N LEU A 342 -15.87 -11.53 -18.82
CA LEU A 342 -15.78 -11.89 -20.22
C LEU A 342 -17.17 -11.80 -20.90
N LYS A 343 -17.28 -10.99 -21.95
CA LYS A 343 -18.47 -10.92 -22.81
C LYS A 343 -18.65 -12.20 -23.63
N LYS A 344 -17.54 -12.79 -24.11
CA LYS A 344 -17.47 -13.99 -24.92
C LYS A 344 -16.21 -14.79 -24.61
N SER A 345 -16.17 -16.05 -25.03
CA SER A 345 -14.99 -16.91 -24.86
C SER A 345 -13.75 -16.30 -25.52
N ILE A 346 -12.60 -16.50 -24.89
CA ILE A 346 -11.28 -16.14 -25.40
C ILE A 346 -10.34 -17.34 -25.30
N THR A 347 -9.46 -17.51 -26.29
CA THR A 347 -8.41 -18.55 -26.25
C THR A 347 -7.04 -17.88 -26.13
N ILE A 348 -6.27 -18.24 -25.11
CA ILE A 348 -4.93 -17.69 -24.85
C ILE A 348 -3.98 -18.86 -24.60
N LYS A 349 -2.86 -18.92 -25.33
CA LYS A 349 -1.87 -20.01 -25.24
C LYS A 349 -2.52 -21.41 -25.31
N GLY A 350 -3.47 -21.60 -26.24
CA GLY A 350 -4.18 -22.85 -26.44
C GLY A 350 -5.26 -23.19 -25.41
N LYS A 351 -5.42 -22.41 -24.35
CA LYS A 351 -6.45 -22.60 -23.32
C LYS A 351 -7.65 -21.71 -23.58
N ARG A 352 -8.84 -22.32 -23.65
CA ARG A 352 -10.10 -21.62 -23.81
C ARG A 352 -10.68 -21.24 -22.45
N PHE A 353 -11.14 -20.00 -22.33
CA PHE A 353 -11.88 -19.45 -21.18
C PHE A 353 -13.27 -19.04 -21.64
N ALA A 354 -14.30 -19.61 -21.06
CA ALA A 354 -15.67 -19.22 -21.30
C ALA A 354 -16.08 -18.03 -20.40
N LYS A 355 -17.28 -17.48 -20.66
CA LYS A 355 -17.88 -16.51 -19.74
C LYS A 355 -18.06 -17.14 -18.36
N GLY A 356 -17.61 -16.44 -17.31
CA GLY A 356 -17.62 -16.93 -15.94
C GLY A 356 -16.36 -17.68 -15.49
N ASP A 357 -15.53 -18.15 -16.43
CA ASP A 357 -14.27 -18.86 -16.13
C ASP A 357 -13.12 -17.89 -15.79
N ALA A 358 -13.20 -16.68 -16.26
CA ALA A 358 -12.16 -15.67 -16.11
C ALA A 358 -12.71 -14.25 -16.15
N ILE A 359 -11.91 -13.33 -15.64
CA ILE A 359 -12.12 -11.89 -15.72
C ILE A 359 -10.99 -11.26 -16.52
N ILE A 360 -11.22 -10.05 -17.02
CA ILE A 360 -10.25 -9.33 -17.85
C ILE A 360 -10.01 -7.91 -17.32
N ILE A 361 -8.74 -7.51 -17.31
CA ILE A 361 -8.27 -6.19 -16.90
C ILE A 361 -7.65 -5.55 -18.14
N PRO A 362 -8.31 -4.57 -18.80
CA PRO A 362 -7.72 -3.84 -19.91
C PRO A 362 -6.59 -2.95 -19.40
N THR A 363 -5.50 -2.81 -20.17
CA THR A 363 -4.43 -1.87 -19.84
C THR A 363 -4.77 -0.42 -20.25
N ASN A 364 -5.70 -0.24 -21.19
CA ASN A 364 -6.14 1.09 -21.62
C ASN A 364 -7.17 1.66 -20.63
N GLN A 365 -6.67 2.17 -19.52
CA GLN A 365 -7.42 2.89 -18.49
C GLN A 365 -6.49 3.88 -17.76
N PRO A 366 -7.01 4.83 -16.97
CA PRO A 366 -6.18 5.86 -16.31
C PRO A 366 -4.98 5.30 -15.55
N GLN A 367 -5.12 4.13 -14.94
CA GLN A 367 -4.08 3.46 -14.14
C GLN A 367 -3.14 2.56 -14.96
N THR A 368 -2.96 2.81 -16.25
CA THR A 368 -2.18 1.95 -17.17
C THR A 368 -0.77 1.66 -16.66
N ARG A 369 -0.07 2.66 -16.09
CA ARG A 369 1.29 2.51 -15.54
C ARG A 369 1.29 1.65 -14.28
N PHE A 370 0.33 1.88 -13.39
CA PHE A 370 0.18 1.07 -12.18
C PHE A 370 -0.15 -0.39 -12.52
N ILE A 371 -1.04 -0.63 -13.49
CA ILE A 371 -1.33 -2.00 -13.99
C ILE A 371 -0.05 -2.68 -14.49
N ALA A 372 0.76 -1.97 -15.28
CA ALA A 372 2.04 -2.52 -15.73
C ALA A 372 2.91 -2.90 -14.52
N GLY A 373 3.15 -1.97 -13.60
CA GLY A 373 4.02 -2.17 -12.44
C GLY A 373 3.61 -3.31 -11.51
N VAL A 374 2.30 -3.60 -11.36
CA VAL A 374 1.81 -4.66 -10.46
C VAL A 374 1.57 -6.01 -11.13
N MET A 375 1.49 -6.05 -12.46
CA MET A 375 1.19 -7.28 -13.22
C MET A 375 2.39 -7.84 -13.97
N GLU A 376 3.44 -7.04 -14.18
CA GLU A 376 4.63 -7.45 -14.93
C GLU A 376 5.48 -8.45 -14.15
N LYS A 377 6.26 -9.24 -14.90
CA LYS A 377 7.30 -10.12 -14.35
C LYS A 377 8.65 -9.51 -14.69
N VAL A 378 9.30 -8.92 -13.71
CA VAL A 378 10.64 -8.38 -13.86
C VAL A 378 11.64 -9.44 -13.41
N THR A 379 12.59 -9.79 -14.28
CA THR A 379 13.65 -10.79 -14.02
C THR A 379 15.05 -10.24 -14.19
N THR A 380 15.17 -9.01 -14.71
CA THR A 380 16.43 -8.31 -14.93
C THR A 380 16.29 -6.86 -14.48
N PHE A 381 17.34 -6.32 -13.87
CA PHE A 381 17.38 -4.98 -13.31
C PHE A 381 18.63 -4.25 -13.83
N GLU A 382 18.57 -2.93 -13.92
CA GLU A 382 19.72 -2.09 -14.26
C GLU A 382 20.76 -2.14 -13.15
N ASP A 383 20.35 -2.03 -11.89
CA ASP A 383 21.18 -2.18 -10.70
C ASP A 383 20.89 -3.53 -10.03
N SER A 384 21.92 -4.25 -9.62
CA SER A 384 21.78 -5.52 -8.89
C SER A 384 21.63 -5.34 -7.37
N LEU A 385 21.86 -4.13 -6.87
CA LEU A 385 21.74 -3.78 -5.46
C LEU A 385 20.47 -2.99 -5.23
N PHE A 386 19.63 -3.49 -4.34
CA PHE A 386 18.41 -2.82 -3.87
C PHE A 386 18.57 -2.48 -2.40
N TYR A 387 18.03 -1.32 -2.00
CA TYR A 387 17.90 -0.96 -0.59
C TYR A 387 16.98 -1.94 0.13
N ASP A 388 15.99 -2.48 -0.59
CA ASP A 388 14.89 -3.21 0.01
C ASP A 388 14.45 -4.42 -0.82
N VAL A 389 14.06 -5.48 -0.13
CA VAL A 389 13.47 -6.68 -0.73
C VAL A 389 11.95 -6.53 -0.73
N SER A 390 11.38 -6.38 -1.91
CA SER A 390 9.94 -6.19 -2.10
C SER A 390 9.42 -7.05 -3.25
N ALA A 391 8.20 -7.54 -3.12
CA ALA A 391 7.50 -8.30 -4.17
C ALA A 391 6.36 -7.47 -4.74
N TRP A 392 6.21 -7.42 -6.07
CA TRP A 392 5.22 -6.59 -6.75
C TRP A 392 4.33 -7.29 -7.76
N THR A 393 4.70 -8.44 -8.30
CA THR A 393 3.82 -9.17 -9.22
C THR A 393 2.62 -9.74 -8.45
N LEU A 394 1.57 -8.93 -8.28
CA LEU A 394 0.44 -9.26 -7.42
C LEU A 394 -0.24 -10.59 -7.76
N PRO A 395 -0.50 -10.97 -9.04
CA PRO A 395 -1.13 -12.26 -9.32
C PRO A 395 -0.34 -13.45 -8.78
N LEU A 396 0.99 -13.39 -8.77
CA LEU A 396 1.84 -14.43 -8.20
C LEU A 396 1.77 -14.45 -6.67
N ALA A 397 1.80 -13.27 -6.02
CA ALA A 397 1.65 -13.15 -4.58
C ALA A 397 0.30 -13.69 -4.09
N PHE A 398 -0.77 -13.46 -4.85
CA PHE A 398 -2.10 -14.02 -4.55
C PHE A 398 -2.27 -15.49 -4.99
N GLY A 399 -1.28 -16.07 -5.68
CA GLY A 399 -1.34 -17.46 -6.16
C GLY A 399 -2.48 -17.71 -7.13
N VAL A 400 -2.75 -16.78 -8.03
CA VAL A 400 -3.75 -16.90 -9.09
C VAL A 400 -3.10 -17.11 -10.45
N ASP A 401 -3.74 -17.90 -11.30
CA ASP A 401 -3.31 -18.07 -12.69
C ASP A 401 -3.73 -16.84 -13.49
N TYR A 402 -2.78 -16.18 -14.17
CA TYR A 402 -3.05 -15.05 -15.03
C TYR A 402 -2.34 -15.15 -16.37
N TYR A 403 -2.87 -14.45 -17.38
CA TYR A 403 -2.40 -14.54 -18.78
C TYR A 403 -2.38 -13.16 -19.41
N GLU A 404 -1.31 -12.85 -20.14
CA GLU A 404 -1.21 -11.63 -20.96
C GLU A 404 -2.10 -11.73 -22.19
N VAL A 405 -2.90 -10.70 -22.42
CA VAL A 405 -3.73 -10.51 -23.60
C VAL A 405 -3.02 -9.52 -24.53
N LYS A 406 -2.52 -10.00 -25.67
CA LYS A 406 -1.77 -9.17 -26.64
C LYS A 406 -2.67 -8.49 -27.67
N GLN A 407 -3.87 -9.00 -27.90
CA GLN A 407 -4.90 -8.37 -28.76
C GLN A 407 -5.71 -7.34 -27.98
N ARG A 408 -6.30 -6.37 -28.67
CA ARG A 408 -7.20 -5.40 -28.02
C ARG A 408 -8.34 -6.11 -27.31
N PRO A 409 -8.57 -5.86 -26.02
CA PRO A 409 -9.54 -6.62 -25.22
C PRO A 409 -10.98 -6.16 -25.41
N ASP A 410 -11.24 -5.01 -26.08
CA ASP A 410 -12.56 -4.35 -26.15
C ASP A 410 -13.70 -5.29 -26.57
N ALA A 411 -13.43 -6.17 -27.53
CA ALA A 411 -14.42 -7.16 -27.99
C ALA A 411 -14.78 -8.24 -26.95
N PHE A 412 -14.00 -8.34 -25.89
CA PHE A 412 -14.15 -9.35 -24.84
C PHE A 412 -14.63 -8.77 -23.50
N LEU A 413 -14.68 -7.42 -23.38
CA LEU A 413 -15.14 -6.74 -22.16
C LEU A 413 -16.67 -6.92 -22.04
N GLY A 414 -17.07 -7.52 -20.91
CA GLY A 414 -18.46 -7.64 -20.47
C GLY A 414 -18.84 -6.51 -19.51
N ALA A 415 -19.63 -6.84 -18.50
CA ALA A 415 -19.98 -5.89 -17.45
C ALA A 415 -18.76 -5.57 -16.57
N ARG A 416 -18.66 -4.32 -16.10
CA ARG A 416 -17.70 -3.96 -15.06
C ARG A 416 -18.05 -4.69 -13.75
N ILE A 417 -17.05 -5.29 -13.15
CA ILE A 417 -17.21 -6.04 -11.90
C ILE A 417 -16.96 -5.11 -10.73
N ASN A 418 -17.91 -5.03 -9.82
CA ASN A 418 -17.73 -4.36 -8.53
C ASN A 418 -17.29 -5.34 -7.44
N ASP A 419 -17.75 -6.60 -7.51
CA ASP A 419 -17.30 -7.69 -6.65
C ASP A 419 -17.42 -9.03 -7.40
N ILE A 420 -16.52 -9.97 -7.10
CA ILE A 420 -16.61 -11.33 -7.61
C ILE A 420 -17.49 -12.12 -6.63
N ASN A 421 -18.58 -12.67 -7.13
CA ASN A 421 -19.39 -13.60 -6.35
C ASN A 421 -18.56 -14.85 -6.06
N ILE A 422 -18.38 -15.17 -4.78
CA ILE A 422 -17.85 -16.45 -4.34
C ILE A 422 -19.07 -17.34 -4.13
N ASP A 423 -19.34 -18.19 -5.12
CA ASP A 423 -20.32 -19.26 -4.91
C ASP A 423 -19.88 -20.09 -3.72
N GLY A 424 -20.81 -20.55 -2.91
CA GLY A 424 -20.53 -21.44 -1.78
C GLY A 424 -19.73 -22.67 -2.20
N GLY A 425 -19.04 -23.29 -1.28
CA GLY A 425 -18.33 -24.53 -1.52
C GLY A 425 -19.27 -25.64 -2.00
N LYS A 426 -18.71 -26.73 -2.50
CA LYS A 426 -19.49 -27.90 -2.95
C LYS A 426 -19.04 -29.15 -2.22
N LEU A 427 -20.02 -29.91 -1.74
CA LEU A 427 -19.80 -31.24 -1.22
C LEU A 427 -19.92 -32.21 -2.40
N ILE A 428 -18.77 -32.67 -2.92
CA ILE A 428 -18.72 -33.60 -4.06
C ILE A 428 -18.91 -35.04 -3.54
N GLY A 429 -19.89 -35.74 -4.07
CA GLY A 429 -20.22 -37.11 -3.65
C GLY A 429 -21.26 -37.21 -2.51
N GLY A 430 -21.75 -36.10 -2.01
CA GLY A 430 -22.79 -36.10 -0.96
C GLY A 430 -22.31 -36.58 0.40
N LYS A 431 -23.15 -37.30 1.15
CA LYS A 431 -22.77 -37.83 2.48
C LYS A 431 -21.72 -38.92 2.34
N ALA A 432 -20.59 -38.75 3.01
CA ALA A 432 -19.53 -39.73 3.01
C ALA A 432 -19.91 -41.00 3.77
N SER A 433 -19.39 -42.16 3.32
CA SER A 433 -19.52 -43.43 4.03
C SER A 433 -18.40 -43.67 5.06
N SER A 434 -17.24 -43.04 4.89
CA SER A 434 -16.06 -43.29 5.72
C SER A 434 -15.41 -41.98 6.21
N ALA A 435 -15.15 -41.03 5.30
CA ALA A 435 -14.50 -39.77 5.63
C ALA A 435 -14.81 -38.70 4.57
N TYR A 436 -14.65 -37.44 4.95
CA TYR A 436 -14.57 -36.31 4.02
C TYR A 436 -13.11 -35.98 3.74
N LEU A 437 -12.84 -35.50 2.54
CA LEU A 437 -11.53 -35.09 2.06
C LEU A 437 -11.56 -33.60 1.72
N MET A 438 -10.70 -32.80 2.36
CA MET A 438 -10.57 -31.37 2.11
C MET A 438 -9.17 -31.08 1.56
N PRO A 439 -9.01 -30.90 0.23
CA PRO A 439 -7.74 -30.48 -0.36
C PRO A 439 -7.25 -29.16 0.25
N TRP A 440 -5.96 -29.07 0.59
CA TRP A 440 -5.39 -27.90 1.26
C TRP A 440 -4.87 -26.87 0.23
N ASP A 441 -5.78 -26.32 -0.58
CA ASP A 441 -5.45 -25.39 -1.66
C ASP A 441 -6.38 -24.16 -1.74
N ARG A 442 -7.32 -24.01 -0.79
CA ARG A 442 -8.28 -22.92 -0.73
C ARG A 442 -7.92 -21.92 0.37
N TYR A 443 -8.30 -20.66 0.14
CA TYR A 443 -8.00 -19.57 1.08
C TYR A 443 -8.65 -19.77 2.45
N TYR A 444 -9.89 -20.27 2.48
CA TYR A 444 -10.65 -20.45 3.72
C TYR A 444 -10.46 -21.83 4.40
N ASN A 445 -9.61 -22.70 3.87
CA ASN A 445 -9.33 -23.98 4.53
C ASN A 445 -8.89 -23.85 6.00
N PRO A 446 -8.04 -22.87 6.39
CA PRO A 446 -7.70 -22.68 7.80
C PRO A 446 -8.92 -22.34 8.68
N LYS A 447 -9.87 -21.56 8.17
CA LYS A 447 -11.13 -21.24 8.87
C LYS A 447 -11.96 -22.50 9.08
N SER A 448 -12.13 -23.29 8.01
CA SER A 448 -12.88 -24.55 8.08
C SER A 448 -12.21 -25.54 9.01
N LEU A 449 -10.87 -25.69 8.94
CA LEU A 449 -10.13 -26.56 9.86
C LEU A 449 -10.30 -26.14 11.33
N TYR A 450 -10.19 -24.82 11.61
CA TYR A 450 -10.42 -24.29 12.96
C TYR A 450 -11.81 -24.66 13.49
N ARG A 451 -12.86 -24.53 12.65
CA ARG A 451 -14.23 -24.88 13.03
C ARG A 451 -14.42 -26.39 13.25
N ILE A 452 -13.75 -27.23 12.45
CA ILE A 452 -13.72 -28.68 12.64
C ILE A 452 -13.10 -29.05 14.00
N LEU A 453 -11.92 -28.49 14.29
CA LEU A 453 -11.24 -28.71 15.58
C LEU A 453 -12.06 -28.18 16.77
N ASN A 454 -12.67 -27.02 16.64
CA ASN A 454 -13.47 -26.40 17.70
C ASN A 454 -14.78 -27.18 17.98
N ALA A 455 -15.24 -27.98 17.01
CA ALA A 455 -16.36 -28.91 17.19
C ALA A 455 -15.96 -30.26 17.84
N GLY A 456 -14.68 -30.38 18.28
CA GLY A 456 -14.15 -31.60 18.89
C GLY A 456 -13.81 -32.71 17.89
N ILE A 457 -13.94 -32.47 16.59
CA ILE A 457 -13.62 -33.45 15.55
C ILE A 457 -12.11 -33.46 15.34
N ILE A 458 -11.50 -34.63 15.31
CA ILE A 458 -10.06 -34.84 15.12
C ILE A 458 -9.79 -35.20 13.65
N PRO A 459 -9.39 -34.25 12.80
CA PRO A 459 -8.99 -34.52 11.44
C PRO A 459 -7.59 -35.11 11.37
N ARG A 460 -7.26 -35.72 10.25
CA ARG A 460 -5.96 -36.28 9.94
C ARG A 460 -5.36 -35.57 8.74
N LEU A 461 -4.02 -35.44 8.74
CA LEU A 461 -3.28 -34.85 7.61
C LEU A 461 -2.61 -35.95 6.81
N THR A 462 -2.76 -35.94 5.48
CA THR A 462 -2.05 -36.90 4.62
C THR A 462 -0.60 -36.49 4.40
N THR A 463 0.32 -37.43 4.59
CA THR A 463 1.77 -37.18 4.45
C THR A 463 2.29 -37.55 3.05
N ALA A 464 1.48 -38.22 2.24
CA ALA A 464 1.79 -38.61 0.87
C ALA A 464 0.59 -38.36 -0.05
N PRO A 465 0.78 -38.21 -1.38
CA PRO A 465 -0.31 -38.24 -2.35
C PRO A 465 -1.02 -39.57 -2.32
N PHE A 466 -2.31 -39.60 -2.63
CA PHE A 466 -3.11 -40.80 -2.71
C PHE A 466 -4.28 -40.62 -3.68
N THR A 467 -4.92 -41.73 -4.04
CA THR A 467 -6.17 -41.76 -4.81
C THR A 467 -7.32 -42.22 -3.92
N ALA A 468 -8.52 -41.72 -4.20
CA ALA A 468 -9.74 -42.15 -3.53
C ALA A 468 -10.91 -42.16 -4.51
N MET A 469 -11.85 -43.08 -4.27
CA MET A 469 -13.12 -43.13 -5.01
C MET A 469 -14.09 -42.11 -4.45
N VAL A 470 -14.50 -41.14 -5.26
CA VAL A 470 -15.48 -40.14 -4.92
C VAL A 470 -16.60 -40.15 -5.94
N ASN A 471 -17.79 -40.49 -5.51
CA ASN A 471 -18.98 -40.63 -6.38
C ASN A 471 -18.71 -41.52 -7.62
N GLY A 472 -18.05 -42.66 -7.42
CA GLY A 472 -17.74 -43.61 -8.49
C GLY A 472 -16.59 -43.22 -9.41
N GLN A 473 -15.92 -42.10 -9.16
CA GLN A 473 -14.74 -41.63 -9.91
C GLN A 473 -13.49 -41.67 -9.04
N GLU A 474 -12.39 -42.13 -9.62
CA GLU A 474 -11.09 -42.07 -8.96
C GLU A 474 -10.51 -40.68 -9.07
N LEU A 475 -10.26 -40.04 -7.91
CA LEU A 475 -9.67 -38.71 -7.79
C LEU A 475 -8.31 -38.75 -7.10
N ASN A 476 -7.39 -37.94 -7.59
CA ASN A 476 -6.04 -37.79 -7.03
C ASN A 476 -5.99 -36.67 -6.01
N PHE A 477 -5.46 -36.95 -4.83
CA PHE A 477 -5.28 -36.03 -3.74
C PHE A 477 -3.79 -35.82 -3.44
N LYS A 478 -3.42 -34.57 -3.16
CA LYS A 478 -2.05 -34.17 -2.82
C LYS A 478 -1.74 -34.40 -1.35
N ARG A 479 -0.44 -34.49 -1.03
CA ARG A 479 0.05 -34.34 0.35
C ARG A 479 -0.58 -33.07 0.98
N GLY A 480 -0.92 -33.14 2.27
CA GLY A 480 -1.55 -32.03 2.98
C GLY A 480 -3.08 -32.00 2.88
N THR A 481 -3.71 -32.97 2.19
CA THR A 481 -5.16 -33.10 2.23
C THR A 481 -5.62 -33.47 3.65
N ILE A 482 -6.61 -32.75 4.14
CA ILE A 482 -7.23 -33.02 5.44
C ILE A 482 -8.29 -34.11 5.26
N VAL A 483 -8.16 -35.16 6.03
CA VAL A 483 -9.13 -36.29 6.11
C VAL A 483 -9.96 -36.11 7.37
N ILE A 484 -11.25 -36.03 7.25
CA ILE A 484 -12.21 -35.89 8.35
C ILE A 484 -12.96 -37.19 8.50
N PRO A 485 -12.52 -38.15 9.34
CA PRO A 485 -13.17 -39.43 9.52
C PRO A 485 -14.56 -39.28 10.13
N LEU A 486 -15.50 -40.10 9.73
CA LEU A 486 -16.83 -40.18 10.36
C LEU A 486 -16.77 -40.83 11.75
N VAL A 487 -15.89 -41.84 11.88
CA VAL A 487 -15.66 -42.50 13.18
C VAL A 487 -14.47 -41.85 13.87
N GLN A 488 -14.72 -41.24 15.00
CA GLN A 488 -13.76 -40.51 15.80
C GLN A 488 -13.23 -41.38 16.94
N ARG A 489 -12.15 -42.13 16.68
CA ARG A 489 -11.61 -43.10 17.68
C ARG A 489 -10.96 -42.43 18.89
N ASP A 490 -10.41 -41.24 18.69
CA ASP A 490 -9.62 -40.49 19.69
C ASP A 490 -10.34 -39.23 20.17
N ALA A 491 -11.63 -39.04 19.80
CA ALA A 491 -12.44 -37.92 20.21
C ALA A 491 -13.36 -38.30 21.38
N ASP A 492 -13.98 -37.30 21.98
CA ASP A 492 -15.06 -37.49 22.93
C ASP A 492 -16.14 -38.39 22.31
N ALA A 493 -16.62 -39.39 23.07
CA ALA A 493 -17.63 -40.39 22.62
C ALA A 493 -18.96 -39.73 22.17
N THR A 494 -19.12 -38.43 22.37
CA THR A 494 -20.30 -37.66 21.96
C THR A 494 -20.32 -37.32 20.47
N ILE A 495 -19.17 -37.40 19.74
CA ILE A 495 -19.08 -37.03 18.32
C ILE A 495 -19.66 -38.18 17.44
N THR A 496 -20.78 -37.93 16.83
CA THR A 496 -21.45 -38.88 15.96
C THR A 496 -21.19 -38.60 14.45
N PRO A 497 -21.30 -39.58 13.55
CA PRO A 497 -21.23 -39.34 12.11
C PRO A 497 -22.21 -38.29 11.61
N ASN A 498 -23.43 -38.23 12.18
CA ASN A 498 -24.41 -37.21 11.81
C ASN A 498 -23.96 -35.78 12.16
N MET A 499 -23.27 -35.61 13.28
CA MET A 499 -22.70 -34.28 13.64
C MET A 499 -21.59 -33.88 12.65
N VAL A 500 -20.74 -34.84 12.23
CA VAL A 500 -19.73 -34.58 11.21
C VAL A 500 -20.38 -34.18 9.89
N HIS A 501 -21.40 -34.89 9.45
CA HIS A 501 -22.17 -34.58 8.22
C HIS A 501 -22.76 -33.16 8.28
N ALA A 502 -23.47 -32.83 9.35
CA ALA A 502 -24.12 -31.53 9.53
C ALA A 502 -23.07 -30.38 9.51
N LEU A 503 -21.90 -30.60 10.14
CA LEU A 503 -20.83 -29.62 10.10
C LEU A 503 -20.28 -29.43 8.68
N MET A 504 -20.02 -30.52 7.93
CA MET A 504 -19.51 -30.41 6.56
C MET A 504 -20.48 -29.68 5.63
N GLU A 505 -21.78 -29.96 5.73
CA GLU A 505 -22.81 -29.23 4.98
C GLU A 505 -22.80 -27.72 5.32
N LYS A 506 -22.65 -27.38 6.60
CA LYS A 506 -22.54 -25.99 7.05
C LYS A 506 -21.27 -25.29 6.55
N LEU A 507 -20.12 -25.96 6.61
CA LEU A 507 -18.84 -25.41 6.17
C LEU A 507 -18.82 -25.05 4.67
N VAL A 508 -19.40 -25.92 3.80
CA VAL A 508 -19.44 -25.64 2.36
C VAL A 508 -20.32 -24.46 2.00
N VAL A 509 -21.29 -24.12 2.83
CA VAL A 509 -22.17 -22.95 2.62
C VAL A 509 -21.53 -21.67 3.17
N GLU A 510 -20.93 -21.73 4.37
CA GLU A 510 -20.48 -20.56 5.11
C GLU A 510 -18.99 -20.22 4.92
N ASP A 511 -18.16 -21.19 4.54
CA ASP A 511 -16.71 -21.03 4.40
C ASP A 511 -16.23 -21.12 2.94
N HIS A 512 -17.13 -21.33 1.97
CA HIS A 512 -16.84 -21.37 0.53
C HIS A 512 -15.81 -22.42 0.15
#